data_6e808e8ea71cef13f9a742ae81fe0aff
#
_entry.id   6e808e8ea71cef13f9a742ae81fe0aff
#
_cell.length_a   1.000
_cell.length_b   1.000
_cell.length_c   1.000
_cell.angle_alpha   90.00
_cell.angle_beta   90.00
_cell.angle_gamma   90.00
#
_symmetry.space_group_name_H-M   'P 1'
#
loop_
_entity.id
_entity.type
_entity.pdbx_description
1 polymer ?
#
loop_
_entity_poly.entity_id
_entity_poly.type
_entity_poly.pdbx_seq_one_letter_code
_entity_poly.pdbx_strand_id
1 'polypeptide(L)'
;MTSLPAVCFQRVSFGYGAGEVLSEVDFDILPGDNVCVVGPNGGGKTTLLKLMLGLLKPDSGQIRVFGESPEKMQGALGYVPQHMHFDPVFPVRALDVVLMGRVGRGSFGFSSREDRKRAEAALDQVGQAGLAQAQFTELSGGQRQAVLIARALVGSPRAILLDEPDAHIDPGRRDKLKQLLDYLPTDITRILVSHNMDFVVSSVEKVICVHRHVHVHPTSELTTERIRNLFGSELRLVRHDREHPTASAHHHPQADADQGGQY
;
A
#
# COMPACT_ATOMS: atom_id res chain seq x y z
N MET A 1 -10.20 -28.09 -6.48
CA MET A 1 -11.04 -27.39 -5.48
C MET A 1 -10.73 -25.91 -5.67
N THR A 2 -11.65 -25.13 -6.21
CA THR A 2 -11.50 -23.68 -6.32
C THR A 2 -11.51 -23.08 -4.91
N SER A 3 -10.39 -22.51 -4.50
CA SER A 3 -10.32 -21.81 -3.20
C SER A 3 -11.29 -20.64 -3.19
N LEU A 4 -11.98 -20.42 -2.07
CA LEU A 4 -12.84 -19.24 -1.90
C LEU A 4 -11.99 -17.97 -2.06
N PRO A 5 -12.45 -16.95 -2.81
CA PRO A 5 -11.76 -15.67 -2.92
C PRO A 5 -11.53 -15.02 -1.55
N ALA A 6 -10.40 -14.33 -1.40
CA ALA A 6 -10.16 -13.46 -0.25
C ALA A 6 -11.12 -12.26 -0.25
N VAL A 7 -11.36 -11.70 -1.43
CA VAL A 7 -12.35 -10.64 -1.65
C VAL A 7 -13.09 -10.92 -2.95
N CYS A 8 -14.43 -10.81 -2.93
CA CYS A 8 -15.28 -10.97 -4.09
C CYS A 8 -16.29 -9.83 -4.16
N PHE A 9 -16.35 -9.15 -5.28
CA PHE A 9 -17.35 -8.14 -5.61
C PHE A 9 -18.24 -8.70 -6.71
N GLN A 10 -19.57 -8.59 -6.54
CA GLN A 10 -20.56 -9.08 -7.50
C GLN A 10 -21.56 -7.98 -7.80
N ARG A 11 -21.45 -7.35 -8.97
CA ARG A 11 -22.28 -6.25 -9.48
C ARG A 11 -22.49 -5.15 -8.43
N VAL A 12 -21.39 -4.74 -7.81
CA VAL A 12 -21.44 -3.76 -6.72
C VAL A 12 -21.50 -2.36 -7.29
N SER A 13 -22.53 -1.59 -6.88
CA SER A 13 -22.59 -0.14 -7.10
C SER A 13 -22.64 0.59 -5.77
N PHE A 14 -22.03 1.78 -5.73
CA PHE A 14 -22.00 2.64 -4.55
C PHE A 14 -21.82 4.11 -4.93
N GLY A 15 -22.54 4.99 -4.21
CA GLY A 15 -22.41 6.43 -4.33
C GLY A 15 -22.52 7.18 -3.01
N TYR A 16 -22.06 8.42 -3.00
CA TYR A 16 -22.28 9.36 -1.89
C TYR A 16 -23.43 10.32 -2.28
N GLY A 17 -24.60 10.15 -1.66
CA GLY A 17 -25.80 10.93 -2.04
C GLY A 17 -26.19 10.69 -3.49
N ALA A 18 -26.24 11.76 -4.30
CA ALA A 18 -26.60 11.64 -5.71
C ALA A 18 -25.43 11.30 -6.65
N GLY A 19 -24.20 11.19 -6.13
CA GLY A 19 -22.98 10.95 -6.91
C GLY A 19 -22.55 9.48 -6.90
N GLU A 20 -22.73 8.76 -8.04
CA GLU A 20 -22.25 7.40 -8.21
C GLU A 20 -20.71 7.39 -8.30
N VAL A 21 -20.05 6.58 -7.45
CA VAL A 21 -18.58 6.44 -7.37
C VAL A 21 -18.11 5.14 -7.98
N LEU A 22 -18.84 4.04 -7.75
CA LEU A 22 -18.58 2.71 -8.30
C LEU A 22 -19.87 2.20 -8.96
N SER A 23 -19.76 1.65 -10.17
CA SER A 23 -20.87 1.18 -10.98
C SER A 23 -20.64 -0.24 -11.45
N GLU A 24 -21.54 -1.16 -11.07
CA GLU A 24 -21.56 -2.57 -11.46
C GLU A 24 -20.18 -3.26 -11.42
N VAL A 25 -19.50 -3.13 -10.29
CA VAL A 25 -18.15 -3.65 -10.09
C VAL A 25 -18.17 -5.15 -9.84
N ASP A 26 -17.40 -5.89 -10.67
CA ASP A 26 -17.20 -7.34 -10.57
C ASP A 26 -15.71 -7.67 -10.58
N PHE A 27 -15.19 -8.28 -9.53
CA PHE A 27 -13.84 -8.86 -9.50
C PHE A 27 -13.62 -9.75 -8.27
N ASP A 28 -12.56 -10.58 -8.36
CA ASP A 28 -12.09 -11.44 -7.28
C ASP A 28 -10.61 -11.20 -6.98
N ILE A 29 -10.25 -11.25 -5.69
CA ILE A 29 -8.89 -11.35 -5.19
C ILE A 29 -8.74 -12.71 -4.52
N LEU A 30 -7.73 -13.49 -4.89
CA LEU A 30 -7.50 -14.80 -4.29
C LEU A 30 -6.67 -14.68 -3.00
N PRO A 31 -6.78 -15.68 -2.09
CA PRO A 31 -5.90 -15.73 -0.91
C PRO A 31 -4.43 -15.76 -1.32
N GLY A 32 -3.61 -14.92 -0.66
CA GLY A 32 -2.19 -14.76 -0.95
C GLY A 32 -1.86 -13.83 -2.13
N ASP A 33 -2.87 -13.37 -2.89
CA ASP A 33 -2.64 -12.39 -3.95
C ASP A 33 -1.98 -11.11 -3.40
N ASN A 34 -1.07 -10.57 -4.19
CA ASN A 34 -0.46 -9.27 -3.98
C ASN A 34 -0.94 -8.31 -5.07
N VAL A 35 -1.88 -7.43 -4.74
CA VAL A 35 -2.58 -6.56 -5.70
C VAL A 35 -2.44 -5.09 -5.37
N CYS A 36 -2.42 -4.24 -6.40
CA CYS A 36 -2.49 -2.81 -6.24
C CYS A 36 -3.74 -2.23 -6.88
N VAL A 37 -4.45 -1.39 -6.14
CA VAL A 37 -5.56 -0.58 -6.61
C VAL A 37 -5.02 0.76 -7.09
N VAL A 38 -5.22 1.06 -8.36
CA VAL A 38 -4.75 2.30 -9.00
C VAL A 38 -5.92 3.05 -9.62
N GLY A 39 -5.78 4.35 -9.81
CA GLY A 39 -6.84 5.19 -10.40
C GLY A 39 -6.64 6.66 -10.09
N PRO A 40 -7.39 7.55 -10.76
CA PRO A 40 -7.30 8.99 -10.52
C PRO A 40 -7.77 9.36 -9.09
N ASN A 41 -7.43 10.58 -8.67
CA ASN A 41 -7.96 11.13 -7.42
C ASN A 41 -9.49 11.26 -7.53
N GLY A 42 -10.20 10.84 -6.48
CA GLY A 42 -11.66 10.77 -6.51
C GLY A 42 -12.24 9.57 -7.29
N GLY A 43 -11.42 8.73 -7.92
CA GLY A 43 -11.88 7.59 -8.74
C GLY A 43 -12.48 6.41 -7.95
N GLY A 44 -12.56 6.47 -6.62
CA GLY A 44 -13.22 5.44 -5.80
C GLY A 44 -12.27 4.47 -5.07
N LYS A 45 -10.95 4.65 -5.14
CA LYS A 45 -9.95 3.75 -4.49
C LYS A 45 -10.20 3.55 -2.99
N THR A 46 -10.23 4.63 -2.23
CA THR A 46 -10.50 4.58 -0.77
C THR A 46 -11.93 4.09 -0.48
N THR A 47 -12.89 4.39 -1.36
CA THR A 47 -14.26 3.87 -1.26
C THR A 47 -14.26 2.35 -1.39
N LEU A 48 -13.53 1.80 -2.38
CA LEU A 48 -13.37 0.37 -2.58
C LEU A 48 -12.79 -0.31 -1.32
N LEU A 49 -11.72 0.27 -0.73
CA LEU A 49 -11.15 -0.24 0.53
C LEU A 49 -12.16 -0.18 1.68
N LYS A 50 -12.91 0.91 1.82
CA LYS A 50 -13.92 1.05 2.89
C LYS A 50 -15.05 0.03 2.76
N LEU A 51 -15.45 -0.30 1.53
CA LEU A 51 -16.43 -1.37 1.25
C LEU A 51 -15.86 -2.73 1.64
N MET A 52 -14.60 -3.06 1.30
CA MET A 52 -13.93 -4.30 1.72
C MET A 52 -13.83 -4.41 3.25
N LEU A 53 -13.62 -3.28 3.93
CA LEU A 53 -13.54 -3.22 5.40
C LEU A 53 -14.91 -3.26 6.09
N GLY A 54 -16.03 -3.23 5.35
CA GLY A 54 -17.37 -3.14 5.91
C GLY A 54 -17.65 -1.82 6.63
N LEU A 55 -16.88 -0.77 6.31
CA LEU A 55 -17.10 0.60 6.80
C LEU A 55 -18.16 1.34 5.98
N LEU A 56 -18.44 0.86 4.78
CA LEU A 56 -19.50 1.30 3.89
C LEU A 56 -20.31 0.08 3.44
N LYS A 57 -21.58 0.28 3.15
CA LYS A 57 -22.46 -0.74 2.54
C LYS A 57 -22.73 -0.39 1.10
N PRO A 58 -22.69 -1.34 0.16
CA PRO A 58 -23.02 -1.07 -1.23
C PRO A 58 -24.48 -0.71 -1.37
N ASP A 59 -24.82 0.14 -2.37
CA ASP A 59 -26.21 0.46 -2.72
C ASP A 59 -26.88 -0.71 -3.44
N SER A 60 -26.09 -1.46 -4.22
CA SER A 60 -26.53 -2.70 -4.89
C SER A 60 -25.36 -3.68 -5.04
N GLY A 61 -25.68 -4.94 -5.36
CA GLY A 61 -24.72 -6.01 -5.49
C GLY A 61 -24.32 -6.63 -4.14
N GLN A 62 -23.26 -7.43 -4.13
CA GLN A 62 -22.79 -8.16 -2.95
C GLN A 62 -21.28 -8.14 -2.86
N ILE A 63 -20.78 -7.98 -1.61
CA ILE A 63 -19.36 -8.09 -1.29
C ILE A 63 -19.18 -9.25 -0.32
N ARG A 64 -18.19 -10.09 -0.57
CA ARG A 64 -17.75 -11.14 0.33
C ARG A 64 -16.26 -11.02 0.60
N VAL A 65 -15.88 -11.23 1.85
CA VAL A 65 -14.49 -11.29 2.31
C VAL A 65 -14.29 -12.65 2.96
N PHE A 66 -13.42 -13.48 2.37
CA PHE A 66 -13.22 -14.87 2.76
C PHE A 66 -14.54 -15.67 2.86
N GLY A 67 -15.51 -15.39 1.98
CA GLY A 67 -16.81 -16.04 1.91
C GLY A 67 -17.90 -15.45 2.81
N GLU A 68 -17.57 -14.57 3.74
CA GLU A 68 -18.50 -13.92 4.68
C GLU A 68 -18.73 -12.44 4.33
N SER A 69 -19.69 -11.79 5.00
CA SER A 69 -19.87 -10.34 4.86
C SER A 69 -18.69 -9.57 5.45
N PRO A 70 -18.32 -8.41 4.87
CA PRO A 70 -17.15 -7.62 5.32
C PRO A 70 -17.20 -7.27 6.81
N GLU A 71 -18.37 -6.96 7.36
CA GLU A 71 -18.55 -6.56 8.76
C GLU A 71 -18.15 -7.69 9.71
N LYS A 72 -18.43 -8.96 9.35
CA LYS A 72 -18.04 -10.13 10.15
C LYS A 72 -16.54 -10.40 10.07
N MET A 73 -15.88 -9.96 9.02
CA MET A 73 -14.47 -10.25 8.72
C MET A 73 -13.50 -9.14 9.11
N GLN A 74 -13.96 -8.05 9.72
CA GLN A 74 -13.10 -6.95 10.18
C GLN A 74 -11.93 -7.44 11.04
N GLY A 75 -12.15 -8.45 11.87
CA GLY A 75 -11.10 -9.07 12.66
C GLY A 75 -10.04 -9.82 11.85
N ALA A 76 -10.31 -10.24 10.61
CA ALA A 76 -9.36 -10.91 9.74
C ALA A 76 -8.62 -9.93 8.80
N LEU A 77 -8.93 -8.64 8.88
CA LEU A 77 -8.34 -7.60 8.05
C LEU A 77 -7.44 -6.68 8.87
N GLY A 78 -6.23 -6.43 8.40
CA GLY A 78 -5.37 -5.36 8.87
C GLY A 78 -5.56 -4.12 7.97
N TYR A 79 -5.59 -2.93 8.56
CA TYR A 79 -5.73 -1.70 7.77
C TYR A 79 -4.73 -0.63 8.18
N VAL A 80 -4.04 -0.09 7.18
CA VAL A 80 -3.13 1.05 7.29
C VAL A 80 -3.72 2.20 6.49
N PRO A 81 -4.27 3.23 7.13
CA PRO A 81 -4.85 4.38 6.45
C PRO A 81 -3.76 5.31 5.89
N GLN A 82 -4.09 6.08 4.87
CA GLN A 82 -3.22 7.09 4.25
C GLN A 82 -2.75 8.14 5.27
N HIS A 83 -3.67 8.62 6.09
CA HIS A 83 -3.40 9.60 7.13
C HIS A 83 -3.93 9.12 8.46
N MET A 84 -3.09 9.23 9.47
CA MET A 84 -3.50 9.01 10.85
C MET A 84 -3.23 10.29 11.64
N HIS A 85 -4.31 10.91 12.09
CA HIS A 85 -4.22 12.11 12.93
C HIS A 85 -4.00 11.67 14.37
N PHE A 86 -2.83 11.97 14.88
CA PHE A 86 -2.55 11.91 16.30
C PHE A 86 -2.44 13.32 16.83
N ASP A 87 -3.06 13.58 17.97
CA ASP A 87 -2.82 14.81 18.70
C ASP A 87 -1.37 14.79 19.19
N PRO A 88 -0.50 15.71 18.75
CA PRO A 88 0.91 15.73 19.15
C PRO A 88 1.11 15.94 20.65
N VAL A 89 0.12 16.45 21.37
CA VAL A 89 0.15 16.66 22.81
C VAL A 89 -0.11 15.36 23.57
N PHE A 90 -0.77 14.37 22.94
CA PHE A 90 -1.10 13.11 23.61
C PHE A 90 0.09 12.14 23.60
N PRO A 91 0.66 11.79 24.77
CA PRO A 91 1.84 10.95 24.85
C PRO A 91 1.50 9.47 24.60
N VAL A 92 1.60 9.03 23.34
CA VAL A 92 1.36 7.64 22.92
C VAL A 92 2.69 7.00 22.50
N ARG A 93 3.01 5.83 23.03
CA ARG A 93 4.19 5.06 22.64
C ARG A 93 3.90 4.20 21.40
N ALA A 94 4.94 3.84 20.67
CA ALA A 94 4.83 2.95 19.52
C ALA A 94 4.10 1.63 19.88
N LEU A 95 4.42 1.04 21.03
CA LEU A 95 3.75 -0.18 21.51
C LEU A 95 2.25 0.04 21.74
N ASP A 96 1.85 1.19 22.29
CA ASP A 96 0.44 1.49 22.54
C ASP A 96 -0.33 1.63 21.22
N VAL A 97 0.29 2.25 20.19
CA VAL A 97 -0.29 2.32 18.84
C VAL A 97 -0.48 0.92 18.25
N VAL A 98 0.48 0.01 18.40
CA VAL A 98 0.34 -1.37 17.90
C VAL A 98 -0.77 -2.10 18.65
N LEU A 99 -0.87 -1.94 19.98
CA LEU A 99 -1.92 -2.53 20.79
C LEU A 99 -3.33 -2.09 20.39
N MET A 100 -3.50 -0.88 19.85
CA MET A 100 -4.80 -0.44 19.29
C MET A 100 -5.32 -1.36 18.17
N GLY A 101 -4.44 -2.08 17.46
CA GLY A 101 -4.84 -3.08 16.47
C GLY A 101 -5.50 -4.35 17.08
N ARG A 102 -5.49 -4.47 18.41
CA ARG A 102 -6.15 -5.56 19.17
C ARG A 102 -7.48 -5.14 19.81
N VAL A 103 -7.84 -3.86 19.76
CA VAL A 103 -9.09 -3.36 20.34
C VAL A 103 -10.30 -4.06 19.70
N GLY A 104 -11.25 -4.47 20.51
CA GLY A 104 -12.46 -5.20 20.06
C GLY A 104 -12.34 -6.71 20.03
N ARG A 105 -11.17 -7.32 20.32
CA ARG A 105 -10.96 -8.76 20.33
C ARG A 105 -10.96 -9.39 21.72
N GLY A 106 -11.90 -9.00 22.60
CA GLY A 106 -12.21 -9.76 23.81
C GLY A 106 -11.66 -9.26 25.14
N SER A 107 -11.07 -8.08 25.24
CA SER A 107 -10.71 -7.48 26.52
C SER A 107 -11.26 -6.07 26.65
N PHE A 108 -12.12 -5.86 27.61
CA PHE A 108 -12.65 -4.53 27.94
C PHE A 108 -11.51 -3.67 28.55
N GLY A 109 -10.91 -2.82 27.73
CA GLY A 109 -10.09 -1.68 28.19
C GLY A 109 -8.65 -1.95 28.64
N PHE A 110 -8.23 -3.20 28.89
CA PHE A 110 -6.86 -3.51 29.31
C PHE A 110 -6.20 -4.50 28.36
N SER A 111 -5.01 -4.15 27.86
CA SER A 111 -4.21 -5.09 27.09
C SER A 111 -3.65 -6.18 28.02
N SER A 112 -3.89 -7.44 27.66
CA SER A 112 -3.34 -8.57 28.40
C SER A 112 -1.81 -8.65 28.20
N ARG A 113 -1.14 -9.44 29.07
CA ARG A 113 0.29 -9.75 28.88
C ARG A 113 0.56 -10.42 27.53
N GLU A 114 -0.39 -11.20 27.05
CA GLU A 114 -0.32 -11.87 25.75
C GLU A 114 -0.46 -10.85 24.59
N ASP A 115 -1.38 -9.88 24.70
CA ASP A 115 -1.50 -8.82 23.67
C ASP A 115 -0.22 -7.99 23.57
N ARG A 116 0.42 -7.70 24.72
CA ARG A 116 1.70 -7.00 24.72
C ARG A 116 2.81 -7.79 24.03
N LYS A 117 2.93 -9.10 24.30
CA LYS A 117 3.89 -9.96 23.60
C LYS A 117 3.66 -9.98 22.09
N ARG A 118 2.38 -10.06 21.66
CA ARG A 118 2.02 -10.01 20.24
C ARG A 118 2.35 -8.66 19.61
N ALA A 119 2.16 -7.56 20.33
CA ALA A 119 2.53 -6.24 19.85
C ALA A 119 4.04 -6.05 19.74
N GLU A 120 4.81 -6.57 20.70
CA GLU A 120 6.28 -6.59 20.65
C GLU A 120 6.78 -7.45 19.47
N ALA A 121 6.20 -8.63 19.24
CA ALA A 121 6.51 -9.47 18.09
C ALA A 121 6.14 -8.80 16.75
N ALA A 122 5.03 -8.08 16.68
CA ALA A 122 4.66 -7.33 15.47
C ALA A 122 5.63 -6.18 15.18
N LEU A 123 6.14 -5.49 16.23
CA LEU A 123 7.20 -4.48 16.07
C LEU A 123 8.52 -5.11 15.60
N ASP A 124 8.87 -6.29 16.10
CA ASP A 124 10.05 -7.03 15.65
C ASP A 124 9.93 -7.45 14.18
N GLN A 125 8.75 -7.95 13.78
CA GLN A 125 8.46 -8.36 12.40
C GLN A 125 8.65 -7.21 11.38
N VAL A 126 8.42 -5.96 11.79
CA VAL A 126 8.66 -4.79 10.95
C VAL A 126 10.04 -4.14 11.20
N GLY A 127 10.94 -4.80 11.94
CA GLY A 127 12.29 -4.30 12.22
C GLY A 127 12.33 -3.10 13.17
N GLN A 128 11.32 -2.95 14.04
CA GLN A 128 11.19 -1.79 14.96
C GLN A 128 11.10 -2.21 16.44
N ALA A 129 11.64 -3.39 16.81
CA ALA A 129 11.62 -3.89 18.20
C ALA A 129 12.15 -2.87 19.22
N GLY A 130 13.23 -2.14 18.89
CA GLY A 130 13.85 -1.14 19.77
C GLY A 130 13.01 0.12 20.02
N LEU A 131 11.91 0.31 19.26
CA LEU A 131 11.07 1.51 19.35
C LEU A 131 9.82 1.34 20.23
N ALA A 132 9.63 0.18 20.86
CA ALA A 132 8.42 -0.13 21.63
C ALA A 132 8.05 0.96 22.67
N GLN A 133 9.06 1.55 23.32
CA GLN A 133 8.87 2.59 24.36
C GLN A 133 9.02 4.02 23.84
N ALA A 134 9.39 4.20 22.55
CA ALA A 134 9.56 5.53 21.97
C ALA A 134 8.20 6.24 21.79
N GLN A 135 8.19 7.56 21.95
CA GLN A 135 7.01 8.36 21.66
C GLN A 135 6.70 8.32 20.16
N PHE A 136 5.47 8.02 19.79
CA PHE A 136 5.06 7.89 18.40
C PHE A 136 5.27 9.19 17.61
N THR A 137 5.09 10.33 18.26
CA THR A 137 5.28 11.66 17.67
C THR A 137 6.75 11.98 17.36
N GLU A 138 7.70 11.36 18.05
CA GLU A 138 9.15 11.56 17.84
C GLU A 138 9.71 10.66 16.74
N LEU A 139 8.95 9.67 16.28
CA LEU A 139 9.36 8.75 15.24
C LEU A 139 9.50 9.48 13.89
N SER A 140 10.49 9.06 13.09
CA SER A 140 10.57 9.47 11.67
C SER A 140 9.36 8.95 10.88
N GLY A 141 9.05 9.57 9.72
CA GLY A 141 7.93 9.14 8.89
C GLY A 141 7.96 7.64 8.53
N GLY A 142 9.14 7.10 8.18
CA GLY A 142 9.29 5.66 7.89
C GLY A 142 9.10 4.77 9.12
N GLN A 143 9.56 5.20 10.30
CA GLN A 143 9.33 4.48 11.55
C GLN A 143 7.84 4.49 11.92
N ARG A 144 7.16 5.64 11.78
CA ARG A 144 5.71 5.72 11.99
C ARG A 144 4.97 4.76 11.06
N GLN A 145 5.35 4.73 9.77
CA GLN A 145 4.75 3.83 8.80
C GLN A 145 4.94 2.36 9.20
N ALA A 146 6.14 1.96 9.61
CA ALA A 146 6.42 0.60 10.07
C ALA A 146 5.57 0.25 11.32
N VAL A 147 5.44 1.17 12.28
CA VAL A 147 4.58 0.97 13.47
C VAL A 147 3.11 0.82 13.08
N LEU A 148 2.61 1.57 12.08
CA LEU A 148 1.24 1.42 11.59
C LEU A 148 1.03 0.08 10.88
N ILE A 149 2.04 -0.43 10.17
CA ILE A 149 2.00 -1.78 9.59
C ILE A 149 2.01 -2.82 10.71
N ALA A 150 2.85 -2.69 11.75
CA ALA A 150 2.82 -3.58 12.92
C ALA A 150 1.45 -3.59 13.60
N ARG A 151 0.79 -2.43 13.72
CA ARG A 151 -0.58 -2.32 14.23
C ARG A 151 -1.57 -3.12 13.37
N ALA A 152 -1.43 -3.10 12.06
CA ALA A 152 -2.28 -3.87 11.17
C ALA A 152 -2.03 -5.38 11.28
N LEU A 153 -0.80 -5.80 11.59
CA LEU A 153 -0.36 -7.19 11.68
C LEU A 153 -0.65 -7.85 13.04
N VAL A 154 -0.71 -7.08 14.15
CA VAL A 154 -0.80 -7.61 15.52
C VAL A 154 -1.98 -8.55 15.75
N GLY A 155 -3.04 -8.40 14.94
CA GLY A 155 -4.21 -9.25 14.94
C GLY A 155 -4.06 -10.58 14.18
N SER A 156 -2.90 -10.87 13.60
CA SER A 156 -2.70 -12.00 12.69
C SER A 156 -3.75 -12.00 11.57
N PRO A 157 -3.81 -10.94 10.75
CA PRO A 157 -4.82 -10.81 9.71
C PRO A 157 -4.58 -11.81 8.57
N ARG A 158 -5.65 -12.19 7.86
CA ARG A 158 -5.58 -12.97 6.61
C ARG A 158 -5.34 -12.08 5.40
N ALA A 159 -5.69 -10.80 5.50
CA ALA A 159 -5.37 -9.80 4.48
C ALA A 159 -4.99 -8.46 5.12
N ILE A 160 -4.09 -7.72 4.48
CA ILE A 160 -3.70 -6.36 4.86
C ILE A 160 -4.04 -5.38 3.73
N LEU A 161 -4.70 -4.29 4.10
CA LEU A 161 -5.07 -3.20 3.21
C LEU A 161 -4.22 -1.98 3.57
N LEU A 162 -3.49 -1.44 2.58
CA LEU A 162 -2.62 -0.29 2.76
C LEU A 162 -3.09 0.83 1.82
N ASP A 163 -3.54 1.93 2.39
CA ASP A 163 -4.02 3.10 1.63
C ASP A 163 -2.90 4.11 1.47
N GLU A 164 -2.33 4.19 0.26
CA GLU A 164 -1.21 5.05 -0.13
C GLU A 164 -0.01 5.01 0.84
N PRO A 165 0.53 3.82 1.15
CA PRO A 165 1.61 3.68 2.13
C PRO A 165 2.93 4.32 1.67
N ASP A 166 3.07 4.62 0.38
CA ASP A 166 4.21 5.26 -0.26
C ASP A 166 4.04 6.77 -0.47
N ALA A 167 2.90 7.35 -0.05
CA ALA A 167 2.65 8.78 -0.15
C ALA A 167 3.65 9.57 0.71
N HIS A 168 4.23 10.64 0.15
CA HIS A 168 5.17 11.54 0.84
C HIS A 168 6.46 10.86 1.34
N ILE A 169 6.81 9.69 0.78
CA ILE A 169 8.03 8.95 1.10
C ILE A 169 9.07 9.23 0.00
N ASP A 170 10.31 9.54 0.41
CA ASP A 170 11.42 9.67 -0.52
C ASP A 170 11.80 8.32 -1.17
N PRO A 171 12.45 8.31 -2.36
CA PRO A 171 12.74 7.08 -3.09
C PRO A 171 13.48 6.02 -2.27
N GLY A 172 14.49 6.40 -1.49
CA GLY A 172 15.26 5.44 -0.68
C GLY A 172 14.45 4.80 0.46
N ARG A 173 13.38 5.45 0.90
CA ARG A 173 12.46 4.87 1.89
C ARG A 173 11.40 3.99 1.26
N ARG A 174 11.06 4.19 -0.02
CA ARG A 174 10.15 3.28 -0.75
C ARG A 174 10.74 1.88 -0.87
N ASP A 175 12.05 1.78 -1.13
CA ASP A 175 12.73 0.48 -1.15
C ASP A 175 12.64 -0.24 0.19
N LYS A 176 12.76 0.49 1.31
CA LYS A 176 12.57 -0.07 2.65
C LYS A 176 11.13 -0.54 2.89
N LEU A 177 10.14 0.24 2.44
CA LEU A 177 8.74 -0.17 2.51
C LEU A 177 8.49 -1.42 1.69
N LYS A 178 9.04 -1.49 0.47
CA LYS A 178 8.95 -2.67 -0.37
C LYS A 178 9.56 -3.88 0.33
N GLN A 179 10.80 -3.79 0.82
CA GLN A 179 11.45 -4.85 1.57
C GLN A 179 10.59 -5.32 2.74
N LEU A 180 10.02 -4.38 3.51
CA LEU A 180 9.14 -4.72 4.63
C LEU A 180 7.91 -5.51 4.16
N LEU A 181 7.27 -5.11 3.06
CA LEU A 181 6.13 -5.82 2.50
C LEU A 181 6.52 -7.20 1.94
N ASP A 182 7.72 -7.33 1.37
CA ASP A 182 8.25 -8.59 0.84
C ASP A 182 8.58 -9.60 1.96
N TYR A 183 8.91 -9.11 3.18
CA TYR A 183 9.12 -9.95 4.36
C TYR A 183 7.82 -10.44 5.03
N LEU A 184 6.66 -9.89 4.65
CA LEU A 184 5.39 -10.41 5.18
C LEU A 184 5.13 -11.84 4.71
N PRO A 185 4.50 -12.69 5.53
CA PRO A 185 4.13 -14.03 5.13
C PRO A 185 3.35 -14.06 3.81
N THR A 186 3.69 -15.01 2.93
CA THR A 186 3.12 -15.09 1.58
C THR A 186 1.66 -15.54 1.55
N ASP A 187 1.16 -16.10 2.64
CA ASP A 187 -0.24 -16.47 2.83
C ASP A 187 -1.15 -15.28 3.18
N ILE A 188 -0.56 -14.14 3.54
CA ILE A 188 -1.31 -12.90 3.77
C ILE A 188 -1.61 -12.24 2.42
N THR A 189 -2.90 -12.07 2.11
CA THR A 189 -3.34 -11.29 0.94
C THR A 189 -2.99 -9.82 1.14
N ARG A 190 -2.32 -9.18 0.16
CA ARG A 190 -1.87 -7.79 0.22
C ARG A 190 -2.62 -6.96 -0.79
N ILE A 191 -3.30 -5.92 -0.31
CA ILE A 191 -4.08 -5.00 -1.13
C ILE A 191 -3.55 -3.59 -0.87
N LEU A 192 -2.83 -3.04 -1.85
CA LEU A 192 -2.24 -1.71 -1.78
C LEU A 192 -3.08 -0.74 -2.61
N VAL A 193 -3.21 0.50 -2.15
CA VAL A 193 -3.57 1.63 -3.01
C VAL A 193 -2.32 2.45 -3.23
N SER A 194 -1.96 2.72 -4.46
CA SER A 194 -0.85 3.62 -4.79
C SER A 194 -1.11 4.33 -6.11
N HIS A 195 -0.57 5.53 -6.25
CA HIS A 195 -0.52 6.28 -7.50
C HIS A 195 0.88 6.28 -8.13
N ASN A 196 1.86 5.65 -7.50
CA ASN A 196 3.24 5.56 -7.97
C ASN A 196 3.45 4.26 -8.77
N MET A 197 3.47 4.38 -10.09
CA MET A 197 3.57 3.22 -10.98
C MET A 197 4.89 2.46 -10.86
N ASP A 198 6.01 3.13 -10.58
CA ASP A 198 7.32 2.45 -10.39
C ASP A 198 7.28 1.53 -9.17
N PHE A 199 6.67 2.00 -8.09
CA PHE A 199 6.44 1.20 -6.90
C PHE A 199 5.48 0.03 -7.18
N VAL A 200 4.37 0.29 -7.88
CA VAL A 200 3.36 -0.72 -8.25
C VAL A 200 3.98 -1.85 -9.08
N VAL A 201 4.62 -1.52 -10.21
CA VAL A 201 5.20 -2.53 -11.13
C VAL A 201 6.26 -3.39 -10.44
N SER A 202 7.02 -2.80 -9.50
CA SER A 202 8.07 -3.53 -8.77
C SER A 202 7.58 -4.35 -7.58
N SER A 203 6.33 -4.15 -7.13
CA SER A 203 5.86 -4.67 -5.83
C SER A 203 4.66 -5.59 -5.91
N VAL A 204 3.92 -5.66 -7.04
CA VAL A 204 2.67 -6.43 -7.13
C VAL A 204 2.56 -7.24 -8.41
N GLU A 205 1.73 -8.28 -8.38
CA GLU A 205 1.49 -9.19 -9.51
C GLU A 205 0.27 -8.80 -10.34
N LYS A 206 -0.71 -8.15 -9.71
CA LYS A 206 -1.97 -7.75 -10.33
C LYS A 206 -2.31 -6.30 -10.00
N VAL A 207 -2.96 -5.63 -10.92
CA VAL A 207 -3.43 -4.26 -10.76
C VAL A 207 -4.93 -4.18 -10.98
N ILE A 208 -5.60 -3.51 -10.05
CA ILE A 208 -7.03 -3.20 -10.09
C ILE A 208 -7.18 -1.73 -10.46
N CYS A 209 -7.57 -1.46 -11.68
CA CYS A 209 -7.80 -0.11 -12.20
C CYS A 209 -9.20 0.36 -11.83
N VAL A 210 -9.32 1.44 -11.05
CA VAL A 210 -10.60 1.97 -10.55
C VAL A 210 -10.87 3.35 -11.13
N HIS A 211 -11.91 3.44 -11.96
CA HIS A 211 -12.45 4.70 -12.48
C HIS A 211 -13.93 4.51 -12.80
N ARG A 212 -14.80 4.63 -11.80
CA ARG A 212 -16.24 4.27 -11.86
C ARG A 212 -16.46 2.76 -12.06
N HIS A 213 -15.86 2.20 -13.11
CA HIS A 213 -15.75 0.75 -13.35
C HIS A 213 -14.42 0.24 -12.84
N VAL A 214 -14.35 -1.07 -12.67
CA VAL A 214 -13.13 -1.74 -12.21
C VAL A 214 -12.66 -2.74 -13.26
N HIS A 215 -11.37 -2.70 -13.57
CA HIS A 215 -10.72 -3.65 -14.46
C HIS A 215 -9.50 -4.25 -13.76
N VAL A 216 -9.34 -5.56 -13.83
CA VAL A 216 -8.21 -6.28 -13.25
C VAL A 216 -7.26 -6.70 -14.36
N HIS A 217 -5.97 -6.40 -14.21
CA HIS A 217 -4.92 -6.75 -15.15
C HIS A 217 -3.72 -7.38 -14.45
N PRO A 218 -3.06 -8.40 -15.03
CA PRO A 218 -1.73 -8.80 -14.62
C PRO A 218 -0.75 -7.62 -14.78
N THR A 219 0.21 -7.48 -13.86
CA THR A 219 1.21 -6.39 -13.95
C THR A 219 2.05 -6.48 -15.22
N SER A 220 2.29 -7.70 -15.75
CA SER A 220 3.00 -7.94 -17.00
C SER A 220 2.33 -7.33 -18.24
N GLU A 221 1.03 -7.02 -18.18
CA GLU A 221 0.28 -6.40 -19.27
C GLU A 221 0.23 -4.87 -19.19
N LEU A 222 0.79 -4.27 -18.13
CA LEU A 222 0.81 -2.83 -17.94
C LEU A 222 1.91 -2.20 -18.82
N THR A 223 1.58 -1.88 -20.05
CA THR A 223 2.44 -1.06 -20.89
C THR A 223 2.25 0.43 -20.57
N THR A 224 3.29 1.24 -20.81
CA THR A 224 3.23 2.71 -20.66
C THR A 224 2.05 3.32 -21.41
N GLU A 225 1.71 2.77 -22.56
CA GLU A 225 0.60 3.21 -23.41
C GLU A 225 -0.76 2.86 -22.79
N ARG A 226 -0.91 1.65 -22.25
CA ARG A 226 -2.12 1.19 -21.56
C ARG A 226 -2.39 1.97 -20.30
N ILE A 227 -1.34 2.27 -19.53
CA ILE A 227 -1.41 3.14 -18.34
C ILE A 227 -1.87 4.55 -18.73
N ARG A 228 -1.31 5.11 -19.80
CA ARG A 228 -1.69 6.43 -20.29
C ARG A 228 -3.14 6.49 -20.77
N ASN A 229 -3.62 5.43 -21.42
CA ASN A 229 -5.01 5.33 -21.88
C ASN A 229 -6.01 5.14 -20.74
N LEU A 230 -5.63 4.44 -19.66
CA LEU A 230 -6.49 4.20 -18.50
C LEU A 230 -6.59 5.43 -17.57
N PHE A 231 -5.54 6.24 -17.49
CA PHE A 231 -5.42 7.30 -16.47
C PHE A 231 -5.26 8.71 -17.04
N GLY A 232 -5.19 8.88 -18.37
CA GLY A 232 -4.97 10.17 -19.01
C GLY A 232 -3.56 10.76 -18.68
N SER A 233 -3.40 12.07 -18.93
CA SER A 233 -2.12 12.77 -18.74
C SER A 233 -1.75 13.08 -17.28
N GLU A 234 -2.57 12.71 -16.29
CA GLU A 234 -2.33 13.05 -14.87
C GLU A 234 -1.30 12.16 -14.17
N LEU A 235 -0.93 11.00 -14.75
CA LEU A 235 0.13 10.16 -14.20
C LEU A 235 1.51 10.64 -14.67
N ARG A 236 2.26 11.25 -13.77
CA ARG A 236 3.69 11.54 -13.99
C ARG A 236 4.49 10.24 -13.95
N LEU A 237 4.77 9.69 -15.13
CA LEU A 237 5.82 8.69 -15.30
C LEU A 237 7.17 9.40 -15.21
N VAL A 238 7.88 9.24 -14.11
CA VAL A 238 9.27 9.66 -14.01
C VAL A 238 10.09 8.58 -14.72
N ARG A 239 10.45 8.82 -15.99
CA ARG A 239 11.42 8.00 -16.69
C ARG A 239 12.78 8.20 -16.03
N HIS A 240 13.28 7.21 -15.33
CA HIS A 240 14.70 7.04 -15.09
C HIS A 240 15.26 6.20 -16.24
N ASP A 241 15.59 6.87 -17.36
CA ASP A 241 16.48 6.32 -18.38
C ASP A 241 17.85 6.17 -17.70
N ARG A 242 18.18 4.98 -17.24
CA ARG A 242 19.54 4.58 -16.95
C ARG A 242 20.24 4.32 -18.27
N GLU A 243 20.69 5.39 -18.93
CA GLU A 243 21.77 5.26 -19.91
C GLU A 243 23.06 4.99 -19.13
N HIS A 244 23.56 3.76 -19.22
CA HIS A 244 24.95 3.47 -18.90
C HIS A 244 25.81 4.18 -19.94
N PRO A 245 26.76 5.05 -19.57
CA PRO A 245 27.77 5.51 -20.50
C PRO A 245 28.71 4.33 -20.74
N THR A 246 28.59 3.74 -21.92
CA THR A 246 29.62 2.85 -22.47
C THR A 246 30.89 3.64 -22.63
N ALA A 247 31.95 3.19 -21.94
CA ALA A 247 33.30 3.63 -22.12
C ALA A 247 33.71 3.45 -23.59
N SER A 248 34.00 4.53 -24.27
CA SER A 248 34.74 4.50 -25.53
C SER A 248 36.00 5.36 -25.43
N ALA A 249 37.04 4.59 -25.53
CA ALA A 249 38.43 4.78 -25.89
C ALA A 249 38.98 6.23 -26.15
N HIS A 250 40.11 6.42 -25.50
CA HIS A 250 41.13 7.41 -25.76
C HIS A 250 41.41 7.59 -27.25
N HIS A 251 41.43 8.84 -27.69
CA HIS A 251 42.30 9.29 -28.79
C HIS A 251 42.92 10.62 -28.39
N HIS A 252 44.23 10.56 -28.14
CA HIS A 252 45.10 11.72 -28.19
C HIS A 252 45.29 12.12 -29.65
N PRO A 253 45.43 13.40 -29.95
CA PRO A 253 46.44 13.84 -30.89
C PRO A 253 47.45 14.77 -30.22
N GLN A 254 48.69 14.53 -30.64
CA GLN A 254 49.91 15.19 -30.30
C GLN A 254 49.91 16.67 -30.70
N ALA A 255 50.82 17.35 -30.03
CA ALA A 255 51.27 18.72 -30.24
C ALA A 255 51.76 18.97 -31.66
N ASP A 256 51.56 20.20 -32.12
CA ASP A 256 52.58 20.91 -32.88
C ASP A 256 52.61 22.36 -32.41
N ALA A 257 53.84 22.76 -32.17
CA ALA A 257 54.28 24.10 -31.88
C ALA A 257 54.26 24.93 -33.17
N ASP A 258 53.92 26.18 -33.13
CA ASP A 258 54.80 27.21 -33.68
C ASP A 258 54.32 28.64 -33.33
N GLN A 259 55.25 29.40 -32.84
CA GLN A 259 55.69 30.76 -33.02
C GLN A 259 54.71 31.92 -33.31
N GLY A 260 54.94 32.95 -32.56
CA GLY A 260 55.06 34.29 -33.20
C GLY A 260 54.25 35.41 -32.63
N GLY A 261 54.90 36.29 -31.89
CA GLY A 261 54.97 37.72 -32.22
C GLY A 261 54.01 38.65 -31.46
N GLN A 262 54.63 39.39 -30.57
CA GLN A 262 54.59 40.88 -30.44
C GLN A 262 53.18 41.55 -30.36
N TYR A 263 52.83 42.15 -29.30
CA TYR A 263 53.09 43.52 -28.79
C TYR A 263 52.56 43.61 -27.37
#